data_df9b7e4e06e46f5fea223bb6a39f86b4
#
_entry.id   df9b7e4e06e46f5fea223bb6a39f86b4
#
_cell.length_a   1.000
_cell.length_b   1.000
_cell.length_c   1.000
_cell.angle_alpha   90.00
_cell.angle_beta   90.00
_cell.angle_gamma   90.00
#
_symmetry.space_group_name_H-M   'P 1'
#
loop_
_entity.id
_entity.type
_entity.pdbx_description
1 polymer ?
#
loop_
_entity_poly.entity_id
_entity_poly.type
_entity_poly.pdbx_seq_one_letter_code
_entity_poly.pdbx_strand_id
1 'polypeptide(L)'
;MSRRPKIKITITDRRGKKGCHRGHHVGEVFDFDEDCGKICPMAMHCAFPYIDILRYGGTIPGQEKGKAEFCCSDADTIMVFEAEIVEQ
;
A
#
# COMPACT_ATOMS: atom_id res chain seq x y z
N MET A 1 -10.30 -8.39 -20.50
CA MET A 1 -10.60 -7.35 -19.51
C MET A 1 -10.58 -7.95 -18.11
N SER A 2 -9.90 -7.32 -17.21
CA SER A 2 -9.82 -7.77 -15.82
C SER A 2 -11.07 -7.33 -15.05
N ARG A 3 -11.57 -8.22 -14.20
CA ARG A 3 -12.67 -7.85 -13.30
C ARG A 3 -12.18 -7.21 -12.02
N ARG A 4 -10.86 -7.19 -11.84
CA ARG A 4 -10.26 -6.55 -10.69
C ARG A 4 -9.73 -5.18 -11.07
N PRO A 5 -9.99 -4.16 -10.28
CA PRO A 5 -9.40 -2.85 -10.54
C PRO A 5 -7.88 -2.92 -10.35
N LYS A 6 -7.16 -2.12 -11.12
CA LYS A 6 -5.74 -1.94 -10.92
C LYS A 6 -5.51 -1.08 -9.69
N ILE A 7 -4.54 -1.49 -8.88
CA ILE A 7 -4.24 -0.77 -7.65
C ILE A 7 -2.77 -0.35 -7.66
N LYS A 8 -2.56 0.95 -7.47
CA LYS A 8 -1.24 1.55 -7.35
C LYS A 8 -0.96 1.74 -5.87
N ILE A 9 0.24 1.36 -5.43
CA ILE A 9 0.69 1.59 -4.06
C ILE A 9 1.85 2.56 -4.11
N THR A 10 1.75 3.65 -3.35
CA THR A 10 2.78 4.67 -3.27
C THR A 10 3.25 4.80 -1.83
N ILE A 11 4.55 4.88 -1.63
CA ILE A 11 5.10 5.17 -0.30
C ILE A 11 5.05 6.68 -0.12
N THR A 12 4.24 7.14 0.84
CA THR A 12 3.95 8.56 1.01
C THR A 12 4.69 9.21 2.17
N ASP A 13 5.14 8.41 3.15
CA ASP A 13 5.78 8.98 4.33
C ASP A 13 6.64 7.94 5.00
N ARG A 14 7.55 8.41 5.85
CA ARG A 14 8.38 7.56 6.70
C ARG A 14 8.40 8.18 8.08
N ARG A 15 8.14 7.38 9.10
CA ARG A 15 8.18 7.82 10.49
C ARG A 15 9.23 7.02 11.23
N GLY A 16 10.12 7.72 11.91
CA GLY A 16 11.24 7.12 12.64
C GLY A 16 12.56 7.65 12.12
N LYS A 17 13.61 7.43 12.89
CA LYS A 17 14.93 8.01 12.61
C LYS A 17 15.77 7.14 11.69
N LYS A 18 15.55 5.83 11.69
CA LYS A 18 16.32 4.89 10.89
C LYS A 18 15.68 4.70 9.52
N GLY A 19 16.47 4.31 8.55
CA GLY A 19 15.95 3.94 7.26
C GLY A 19 15.20 2.61 7.32
N CYS A 20 14.36 2.36 6.33
CA CYS A 20 13.65 1.10 6.22
C CYS A 20 14.65 -0.05 6.05
N HIS A 21 14.53 -1.09 6.84
CA HIS A 21 15.48 -2.23 6.79
C HIS A 21 15.43 -2.96 5.44
N ARG A 22 14.36 -2.83 4.71
CA ARG A 22 14.19 -3.41 3.37
C ARG A 22 14.73 -2.47 2.29
N GLY A 23 15.00 -1.20 2.62
CA GLY A 23 15.52 -0.24 1.67
C GLY A 23 14.47 0.53 0.89
N HIS A 24 13.24 0.54 1.34
CA HIS A 24 12.19 1.34 0.69
C HIS A 24 12.37 2.82 0.97
N HIS A 25 11.97 3.65 0.01
CA HIS A 25 12.06 5.10 0.11
C HIS A 25 10.73 5.76 -0.22
N VAL A 26 10.48 6.90 0.39
CA VAL A 26 9.31 7.72 0.08
C VAL A 26 9.34 8.06 -1.42
N GLY A 27 8.22 7.95 -2.07
CA GLY A 27 8.08 8.21 -3.50
C GLY A 27 8.10 6.98 -4.37
N GLU A 28 8.46 5.82 -3.83
CA GLU A 28 8.39 4.58 -4.62
C GLU A 28 6.94 4.24 -4.94
N VAL A 29 6.72 3.73 -6.14
CA VAL A 29 5.40 3.38 -6.64
C VAL A 29 5.41 1.95 -7.14
N PHE A 30 4.38 1.20 -6.81
CA PHE A 30 4.26 -0.21 -7.19
C PHE A 30 2.89 -0.47 -7.79
N ASP A 31 2.83 -1.37 -8.77
CA ASP A 31 1.58 -1.98 -9.20
C ASP A 31 1.37 -3.19 -8.31
N PHE A 32 0.25 -3.28 -7.63
CA PHE A 32 0.06 -4.34 -6.63
C PHE A 32 0.23 -5.73 -7.22
N ASP A 33 -0.36 -5.99 -8.39
CA ASP A 33 -0.31 -7.33 -8.97
C ASP A 33 1.06 -7.68 -9.57
N GLU A 34 1.67 -6.73 -10.26
CA GLU A 34 2.93 -7.00 -10.96
C GLU A 34 4.15 -6.89 -10.06
N ASP A 35 4.09 -6.01 -9.09
CA ASP A 35 5.25 -5.69 -8.25
C ASP A 35 5.14 -6.23 -6.83
N CYS A 36 4.19 -7.11 -6.54
CA CYS A 36 3.98 -7.56 -5.17
C CYS A 36 5.23 -8.21 -4.56
N GLY A 37 6.05 -8.85 -5.36
CA GLY A 37 7.30 -9.44 -4.88
C GLY A 37 8.38 -8.43 -4.55
N LYS A 38 8.18 -7.17 -4.92
CA LYS A 38 9.15 -6.10 -4.65
C LYS A 38 8.81 -5.31 -3.38
N ILE A 39 7.64 -5.54 -2.83
CA ILE A 39 7.20 -4.86 -1.61
C ILE A 39 7.59 -5.72 -0.42
N CYS A 40 8.06 -5.07 0.64
CA CYS A 40 8.45 -5.76 1.86
C CYS A 40 7.33 -6.67 2.37
N PRO A 41 7.61 -7.93 2.73
CA PRO A 41 6.58 -8.84 3.22
C PRO A 41 5.79 -8.31 4.41
N MET A 42 6.40 -7.54 5.31
CA MET A 42 5.70 -6.93 6.44
C MET A 42 4.65 -5.94 5.95
N ALA A 43 5.01 -5.13 4.94
CA ALA A 43 4.09 -4.19 4.35
C ALA A 43 2.98 -4.90 3.59
N MET A 44 3.31 -5.97 2.87
CA MET A 44 2.31 -6.77 2.15
C MET A 44 1.30 -7.39 3.10
N HIS A 45 1.79 -7.88 4.24
CA HIS A 45 0.90 -8.44 5.24
C HIS A 45 -0.14 -7.41 5.70
N CYS A 46 0.30 -6.19 5.94
CA CYS A 46 -0.59 -5.10 6.35
C CYS A 46 -1.49 -4.65 5.22
N ALA A 47 -1.03 -4.76 3.97
CA ALA A 47 -1.76 -4.27 2.81
C ALA A 47 -2.99 -5.12 2.46
N PHE A 48 -2.93 -6.42 2.65
CA PHE A 48 -3.96 -7.32 2.15
C PHE A 48 -5.40 -6.94 2.53
N PRO A 49 -5.72 -6.63 3.78
CA PRO A 49 -7.10 -6.24 4.11
C PRO A 49 -7.56 -5.01 3.35
N TYR A 50 -6.68 -4.02 3.20
CA TYR A 50 -7.02 -2.77 2.50
C TYR A 50 -7.20 -3.01 1.01
N ILE A 51 -6.34 -3.81 0.41
CA ILE A 51 -6.43 -4.15 -1.00
C ILE A 51 -7.75 -4.88 -1.28
N ASP A 52 -8.12 -5.83 -0.42
CA ASP A 52 -9.37 -6.56 -0.58
C ASP A 52 -10.58 -5.63 -0.51
N ILE A 53 -10.57 -4.70 0.46
CA ILE A 53 -11.67 -3.74 0.57
C ILE A 53 -11.83 -2.96 -0.73
N LEU A 54 -10.72 -2.46 -1.28
CA LEU A 54 -10.76 -1.69 -2.52
C LEU A 54 -11.22 -2.54 -3.70
N ARG A 55 -10.73 -3.76 -3.80
CA ARG A 55 -11.07 -4.64 -4.92
C ARG A 55 -12.53 -5.04 -4.96
N TYR A 56 -13.15 -5.14 -3.80
CA TYR A 56 -14.55 -5.53 -3.72
C TYR A 56 -15.49 -4.34 -3.59
N GLY A 57 -14.99 -3.14 -3.90
CA GLY A 57 -15.82 -1.94 -3.95
C GLY A 57 -16.14 -1.32 -2.61
N GLY A 58 -15.42 -1.72 -1.57
CA GLY A 58 -15.65 -1.19 -0.23
C GLY A 58 -14.99 0.17 -0.03
N THR A 59 -15.33 0.80 1.07
CA THR A 59 -14.79 2.10 1.47
C THR A 59 -14.36 2.01 2.93
N ILE A 60 -13.23 2.62 3.23
CA ILE A 60 -12.72 2.65 4.59
C ILE A 60 -13.17 3.96 5.23
N PRO A 61 -13.81 3.91 6.42
CA PRO A 61 -14.25 5.15 7.09
C PRO A 61 -13.07 6.11 7.24
N GLY A 62 -13.31 7.37 6.87
CA GLY A 62 -12.29 8.40 6.95
C GLY A 62 -11.35 8.49 5.77
N GLN A 63 -11.47 7.57 4.81
CA GLN A 63 -10.66 7.57 3.60
C GLN A 63 -11.51 7.93 2.39
N GLU A 64 -10.87 8.47 1.36
CA GLU A 64 -11.54 8.72 0.09
C GLU A 64 -11.92 7.40 -0.57
N LYS A 65 -13.04 7.42 -1.30
CA LYS A 65 -13.43 6.25 -2.07
C LYS A 65 -12.33 5.87 -3.06
N GLY A 66 -11.99 4.60 -3.10
CA GLY A 66 -10.94 4.12 -4.00
C GLY A 66 -9.53 4.30 -3.47
N LYS A 67 -9.38 4.76 -2.24
CA LYS A 67 -8.07 4.95 -1.61
C LYS A 67 -8.04 4.33 -0.22
N ALA A 68 -6.86 3.88 0.18
CA ALA A 68 -6.64 3.35 1.52
C ALA A 68 -5.22 3.67 1.95
N GLU A 69 -5.05 4.20 3.15
CA GLU A 69 -3.74 4.45 3.72
C GLU A 69 -3.45 3.35 4.74
N PHE A 70 -2.25 2.81 4.70
CA PHE A 70 -1.82 1.82 5.66
C PHE A 70 -0.32 1.99 5.92
N CYS A 71 0.21 1.28 6.89
CA CYS A 71 1.64 1.33 7.18
C CYS A 71 2.16 -0.08 7.41
N CYS A 72 3.50 -0.23 7.34
CA CYS A 72 4.12 -1.51 7.67
C CYS A 72 4.08 -1.75 9.18
N SER A 73 4.42 -2.96 9.59
CA SER A 73 4.34 -3.37 11.00
C SER A 73 5.64 -3.18 11.77
N ASP A 74 6.65 -2.55 11.17
CA ASP A 74 7.92 -2.29 11.84
C ASP A 74 7.80 -1.07 12.76
N ALA A 75 7.95 -1.30 14.06
CA ALA A 75 7.78 -0.23 15.04
C ALA A 75 8.96 0.75 15.05
N ASP A 76 10.12 0.34 14.58
CA ASP A 76 11.31 1.21 14.57
C ASP A 76 11.26 2.24 13.46
N THR A 77 10.84 1.82 12.28
CA THR A 77 10.71 2.72 11.13
C THR A 77 9.44 2.36 10.39
N ILE A 78 8.46 3.23 10.50
CA ILE A 78 7.16 3.01 9.90
C ILE A 78 7.13 3.64 8.52
N MET A 79 6.93 2.81 7.48
CA MET A 79 6.71 3.30 6.13
C MET A 79 5.22 3.39 5.91
N VAL A 80 4.74 4.54 5.45
CA VAL A 80 3.32 4.79 5.21
C VAL A 80 3.05 4.65 3.72
N PHE A 81 2.01 3.91 3.39
CA PHE A 81 1.64 3.60 2.02
C PHE A 81 0.23 4.09 1.72
N GLU A 82 0.01 4.44 0.47
CA GLU A 82 -1.34 4.73 -0.02
C GLU A 82 -1.64 3.78 -1.17
N ALA A 83 -2.73 3.03 -1.04
CA ALA A 83 -3.25 2.19 -2.12
C ALA A 83 -4.37 2.96 -2.81
N GLU A 84 -4.38 2.95 -4.12
CA GLU A 84 -5.34 3.71 -4.91
C GLU A 84 -5.79 2.92 -6.12
N ILE A 85 -7.10 2.88 -6.36
CA ILE A 85 -7.64 2.33 -7.60
C ILE A 85 -7.34 3.32 -8.71
N VAL A 86 -6.58 2.90 -9.71
CA VAL A 86 -6.19 3.80 -10.81
C VAL A 86 -6.90 3.48 -12.12
N GLU A 87 -7.47 2.27 -12.22
CA GLU A 87 -8.13 1.86 -13.45
C GLU A 87 -9.06 0.70 -13.19
N GLN A 88 -10.16 0.67 -13.87
CA GLN A 88 -11.15 -0.40 -13.78
C GLN A 88 -11.07 -1.32 -14.99
#